data_bee3a0713a0faecfb5f57e5fe3a0b573
#
_entry.id   bee3a0713a0faecfb5f57e5fe3a0b573
#
_cell.length_a   1.000
_cell.length_b   1.000
_cell.length_c   1.000
_cell.angle_alpha   90.00
_cell.angle_beta   90.00
_cell.angle_gamma   90.00
#
_symmetry.space_group_name_H-M   'P 1'
#
loop_
_entity.id
_entity.type
_entity.pdbx_description
1 polymer ?
#
loop_
_entity_poly.entity_id
_entity_poly.type
_entity_poly.pdbx_seq_one_letter_code
_entity_poly.pdbx_strand_id
1 'polypeptide(L)'
;MKRKKDVIKKAVLASVLAMSLNNVVWAAEGVDQPFSTVSELEALGGIASIDSSSISHVTKGIYASGNDFIYNSGAIKLDINGFANSTSSGYDSIGIFGYNSTIDLKQIEMNFIDTSGTVHNLDVYGIKTYASGVVKIGDDSKITVSGNVSGLDSNNQPNVMKGMYAGDNATMDSGIIEVGDNLELNVINAGTGWTYGIDSYDGATISVGDGLRLFVTGGKDTRGVEVGFNDAKVTLGENASIIANSRDGVALGVFVFNKGKFEAAKDLVINVSADDGSQWAAGVLAQGTGSEAVLNGAVISATEGGTASYAIYTYNNGSVVGNAGKYNIYGNILNNSGGTVDLTANRGSFIEGWISTASTAETNISLEEASYWKVTGDSNLTHLHNDNSIVDMTHDSNIFSTLTVDNLSGENGVIKMDIDASQNSLNSDKLYVTDTLTGTQYIDLYEVNGYTPVGEEGVGTVLATVNNHNGSFAAVDGEGTLYWKRYELDHQDTADTSGNYTKDWYLKQVTNIDQPTTSTDTILAANALNYHTWRTENDKLLQRMGELRHNGEEAPLKLESHPAVILMS
;
A
#
# COMPACT_ATOMS: atom_id res chain seq x y z
N MET A 1 11.50 67.00 17.79
CA MET A 1 12.38 65.78 17.74
C MET A 1 11.63 64.47 17.81
N LYS A 2 10.59 64.31 18.63
CA LYS A 2 9.83 63.01 18.72
C LYS A 2 9.21 62.58 17.37
N ARG A 3 8.58 63.47 16.59
CA ARG A 3 7.96 63.14 15.30
C ARG A 3 8.96 62.65 14.22
N LYS A 4 10.20 63.12 14.22
CA LYS A 4 11.23 62.62 13.28
C LYS A 4 11.70 61.19 13.61
N LYS A 5 11.77 60.86 14.91
CA LYS A 5 12.13 59.49 15.33
C LYS A 5 11.04 58.44 14.98
N ASP A 6 9.76 58.82 15.06
CA ASP A 6 8.65 57.93 14.71
C ASP A 6 8.53 57.74 13.19
N VAL A 7 8.86 58.75 12.40
CA VAL A 7 8.90 58.62 10.93
C VAL A 7 10.06 57.72 10.49
N ILE A 8 11.24 57.84 11.12
CA ILE A 8 12.40 57.01 10.83
C ILE A 8 12.12 55.56 11.27
N LYS A 9 11.50 55.33 12.44
CA LYS A 9 11.09 53.98 12.85
C LYS A 9 10.07 53.33 11.91
N LYS A 10 9.08 54.10 11.44
CA LYS A 10 8.10 53.64 10.47
C LYS A 10 8.71 53.42 9.09
N ALA A 11 9.68 54.23 8.67
CA ALA A 11 10.39 54.02 7.41
C ALA A 11 11.33 52.80 7.46
N VAL A 12 12.01 52.55 8.59
CA VAL A 12 12.83 51.37 8.80
C VAL A 12 11.95 50.11 8.89
N LEU A 13 10.80 50.19 9.60
CA LEU A 13 9.85 49.08 9.66
C LEU A 13 9.20 48.81 8.30
N ALA A 14 8.89 49.86 7.52
CA ALA A 14 8.37 49.72 6.16
C ALA A 14 9.43 49.18 5.17
N SER A 15 10.70 49.53 5.35
CA SER A 15 11.79 48.99 4.52
C SER A 15 12.09 47.54 4.90
N VAL A 16 12.02 47.16 6.17
CA VAL A 16 12.14 45.75 6.61
C VAL A 16 10.93 44.94 6.14
N LEU A 17 9.70 45.50 6.20
CA LEU A 17 8.50 44.84 5.67
C LEU A 17 8.50 44.77 4.14
N ALA A 18 9.03 45.79 3.44
CA ALA A 18 9.19 45.76 1.98
C ALA A 18 10.31 44.81 1.53
N MET A 19 11.33 44.60 2.36
CA MET A 19 12.36 43.56 2.13
C MET A 19 11.81 42.17 2.38
N SER A 20 10.87 42.00 3.31
CA SER A 20 10.19 40.68 3.52
C SER A 20 9.15 40.35 2.45
N LEU A 21 8.70 41.35 1.66
CA LEU A 21 7.78 41.18 0.53
C LEU A 21 8.49 41.07 -0.84
N ASN A 22 9.76 41.44 -0.91
CA ASN A 22 10.59 41.25 -2.08
C ASN A 22 11.73 40.31 -1.69
N ASN A 23 11.61 39.01 -2.05
CA ASN A 23 12.65 38.00 -2.04
C ASN A 23 14.00 38.55 -1.55
N VAL A 24 14.28 38.47 -0.24
CA VAL A 24 15.64 38.78 0.26
C VAL A 24 16.50 37.62 -0.22
N VAL A 25 17.06 37.77 -1.39
CA VAL A 25 18.05 36.87 -1.94
C VAL A 25 19.34 37.10 -1.17
N TRP A 26 19.64 36.22 -0.26
CA TRP A 26 20.97 36.14 0.30
C TRP A 26 21.84 35.38 -0.71
N ALA A 27 22.42 36.08 -1.66
CA ALA A 27 23.54 35.58 -2.42
C ALA A 27 24.77 35.56 -1.49
N ALA A 28 24.97 34.47 -0.80
CA ALA A 28 26.22 34.25 -0.08
C ALA A 28 27.28 33.84 -1.10
N GLU A 29 28.05 34.78 -1.61
CA GLU A 29 29.27 34.44 -2.33
C GLU A 29 30.18 33.62 -1.41
N GLY A 30 30.29 32.33 -1.67
CA GLY A 30 31.28 31.44 -1.07
C GLY A 30 31.01 30.94 0.36
N VAL A 31 29.78 30.99 0.88
CA VAL A 31 29.47 30.47 2.23
C VAL A 31 28.53 29.25 2.14
N ASP A 32 29.04 28.10 2.57
CA ASP A 32 28.32 26.83 2.56
C ASP A 32 27.19 26.71 3.61
N GLN A 33 26.83 27.79 4.32
CA GLN A 33 26.00 27.74 5.53
C GLN A 33 25.09 28.96 5.69
N PRO A 34 23.93 29.05 5.05
CA PRO A 34 23.09 30.23 5.18
C PRO A 34 22.46 30.41 6.56
N PHE A 35 22.10 29.34 7.28
CA PHE A 35 21.52 29.44 8.63
C PHE A 35 22.17 28.44 9.57
N SER A 36 23.14 28.92 10.34
CA SER A 36 23.83 28.13 11.37
C SER A 36 23.37 28.47 12.79
N THR A 37 22.64 29.56 12.97
CA THR A 37 22.10 30.02 14.26
C THR A 37 20.61 30.35 14.16
N VAL A 38 19.88 30.13 15.26
CA VAL A 38 18.46 30.48 15.38
C VAL A 38 18.22 31.97 15.18
N SER A 39 19.14 32.82 15.67
CA SER A 39 19.02 34.28 15.58
C SER A 39 18.97 34.81 14.15
N GLU A 40 19.64 34.15 13.23
CA GLU A 40 19.59 34.50 11.79
C GLU A 40 18.18 34.26 11.22
N LEU A 41 17.54 33.16 11.57
CA LEU A 41 16.19 32.83 11.10
C LEU A 41 15.11 33.68 11.83
N GLU A 42 15.29 33.93 13.14
CA GLU A 42 14.40 34.82 13.91
C GLU A 42 14.40 36.24 13.40
N ALA A 43 15.55 36.76 12.96
CA ALA A 43 15.67 38.07 12.36
C ALA A 43 14.84 38.24 11.08
N LEU A 44 14.57 37.11 10.39
CA LEU A 44 13.74 37.06 9.18
C LEU A 44 12.27 36.66 9.48
N GLY A 45 11.90 36.53 10.75
CA GLY A 45 10.56 36.12 11.15
C GLY A 45 10.20 34.69 10.70
N GLY A 46 11.20 33.81 10.55
CA GLY A 46 11.00 32.41 10.12
C GLY A 46 10.79 32.23 8.60
N ILE A 47 10.98 33.29 7.80
CA ILE A 47 10.83 33.23 6.33
C ILE A 47 12.21 33.48 5.69
N ALA A 48 12.68 32.51 4.92
CA ALA A 48 13.98 32.58 4.25
C ALA A 48 13.90 32.06 2.81
N SER A 49 14.67 32.72 1.92
CA SER A 49 14.85 32.28 0.54
C SER A 49 16.35 32.26 0.19
N ILE A 50 16.80 31.16 -0.40
CA ILE A 50 18.19 30.93 -0.78
C ILE A 50 18.22 30.66 -2.29
N ASP A 51 19.08 31.37 -3.01
CA ASP A 51 19.39 31.05 -4.39
C ASP A 51 20.73 30.30 -4.45
N SER A 52 20.68 29.01 -4.66
CA SER A 52 21.86 28.16 -4.76
C SER A 52 22.32 27.90 -6.20
N SER A 53 21.64 28.41 -7.19
CA SER A 53 21.97 28.21 -8.61
C SER A 53 23.36 28.73 -9.01
N SER A 54 23.92 29.68 -8.28
CA SER A 54 25.26 30.22 -8.46
C SER A 54 26.33 29.60 -7.56
N ILE A 55 25.95 28.70 -6.64
CA ILE A 55 26.87 28.09 -5.67
C ILE A 55 27.56 26.89 -6.30
N SER A 56 28.90 26.89 -6.27
CA SER A 56 29.71 25.81 -6.87
C SER A 56 29.98 24.63 -5.93
N HIS A 57 29.50 24.71 -4.68
CA HIS A 57 29.76 23.73 -3.64
C HIS A 57 28.47 23.35 -2.90
N VAL A 58 28.58 22.60 -1.79
CA VAL A 58 27.47 22.10 -0.98
C VAL A 58 26.51 23.23 -0.56
N THR A 59 25.23 23.09 -0.91
CA THR A 59 24.16 23.99 -0.45
C THR A 59 23.50 23.42 0.78
N LYS A 60 23.39 24.20 1.85
CA LYS A 60 22.64 23.85 3.04
C LYS A 60 21.69 24.97 3.39
N GLY A 61 20.43 24.64 3.67
CA GLY A 61 19.44 25.61 4.14
C GLY A 61 19.61 25.86 5.63
N ILE A 62 19.44 24.82 6.47
CA ILE A 62 19.68 24.85 7.91
C ILE A 62 20.79 23.85 8.21
N TYR A 63 21.78 24.28 8.99
CA TYR A 63 22.93 23.47 9.35
C TYR A 63 23.24 23.56 10.84
N ALA A 64 23.35 22.40 11.48
CA ALA A 64 23.83 22.31 12.84
C ALA A 64 24.97 21.29 12.94
N SER A 65 26.08 21.67 13.59
CA SER A 65 27.24 20.82 13.84
C SER A 65 27.87 21.15 15.18
N GLY A 66 27.78 20.21 16.13
CA GLY A 66 28.33 20.39 17.47
C GLY A 66 27.57 21.40 18.36
N ASN A 67 26.62 22.16 17.84
CA ASN A 67 25.71 23.04 18.59
C ASN A 67 24.28 22.79 18.14
N ASP A 68 23.34 22.83 19.07
CA ASP A 68 21.93 22.62 18.77
C ASP A 68 21.30 23.83 18.07
N PHE A 69 20.37 23.56 17.17
CA PHE A 69 19.56 24.54 16.48
C PHE A 69 18.09 24.34 16.84
N ILE A 70 17.57 25.10 17.81
CA ILE A 70 16.22 24.93 18.35
C ILE A 70 15.39 26.16 18.03
N TYR A 71 14.41 26.02 17.12
CA TYR A 71 13.53 27.10 16.69
C TYR A 71 12.09 26.85 17.14
N ASN A 72 11.67 27.53 18.19
CA ASN A 72 10.35 27.37 18.81
C ASN A 72 9.39 28.55 18.55
N SER A 73 9.83 29.57 17.79
CA SER A 73 9.10 30.83 17.66
C SER A 73 7.92 30.76 16.68
N GLY A 74 7.74 29.68 15.94
CA GLY A 74 6.63 29.50 15.01
C GLY A 74 6.93 28.55 13.86
N ALA A 75 6.15 28.65 12.79
CA ALA A 75 6.41 27.91 11.55
C ALA A 75 7.57 28.55 10.77
N ILE A 76 8.35 27.71 10.12
CA ILE A 76 9.42 28.12 9.21
C ILE A 76 8.95 27.95 7.78
N LYS A 77 9.19 28.96 6.94
CA LYS A 77 9.12 28.83 5.49
C LYS A 77 10.52 28.98 4.90
N LEU A 78 11.01 27.94 4.25
CA LEU A 78 12.34 27.87 3.67
C LEU A 78 12.26 27.53 2.18
N ASP A 79 12.50 28.50 1.33
CA ASP A 79 12.56 28.32 -0.11
C ASP A 79 14.03 28.28 -0.55
N ILE A 80 14.49 27.14 -1.08
CA ILE A 80 15.85 26.95 -1.64
C ILE A 80 15.71 26.73 -3.15
N ASN A 81 16.18 27.70 -3.93
CA ASN A 81 16.05 27.71 -5.38
C ASN A 81 17.34 27.22 -6.03
N GLY A 82 17.24 26.10 -6.74
CA GLY A 82 18.35 25.44 -7.43
C GLY A 82 19.17 24.50 -6.55
N PHE A 83 19.94 23.65 -7.19
CA PHE A 83 20.92 22.77 -6.55
C PHE A 83 22.34 23.31 -6.80
N ALA A 84 23.31 22.91 -5.98
CA ALA A 84 24.69 23.32 -6.17
C ALA A 84 25.19 22.93 -7.56
N ASN A 85 25.95 23.84 -8.19
CA ASN A 85 26.42 23.67 -9.56
C ASN A 85 27.79 22.97 -9.57
N SER A 86 27.86 21.76 -8.97
CA SER A 86 29.12 20.99 -8.92
C SER A 86 29.24 20.05 -10.11
N THR A 87 30.38 20.13 -10.79
CA THR A 87 30.77 19.13 -11.79
C THR A 87 31.69 18.06 -11.20
N SER A 88 32.00 18.17 -9.90
CA SER A 88 32.91 17.24 -9.19
C SER A 88 32.06 16.28 -8.38
N SER A 89 32.24 15.00 -8.56
CA SER A 89 31.67 13.96 -7.73
C SER A 89 32.10 14.13 -6.26
N GLY A 90 31.13 13.99 -5.33
CA GLY A 90 31.37 14.03 -3.88
C GLY A 90 30.86 15.27 -3.16
N TYR A 91 30.07 16.11 -3.82
CA TYR A 91 29.37 17.23 -3.19
C TYR A 91 27.86 16.94 -3.15
N ASP A 92 27.23 17.28 -2.00
CA ASP A 92 25.81 17.09 -1.77
C ASP A 92 25.10 18.45 -1.78
N SER A 93 23.87 18.51 -2.24
CA SER A 93 22.94 19.61 -1.97
C SER A 93 21.97 19.21 -0.88
N ILE A 94 21.92 19.93 0.23
CA ILE A 94 21.16 19.55 1.43
C ILE A 94 20.28 20.71 1.90
N GLY A 95 18.98 20.44 2.14
CA GLY A 95 18.06 21.42 2.71
C GLY A 95 18.29 21.61 4.22
N ILE A 96 18.20 20.54 5.01
CA ILE A 96 18.44 20.55 6.45
C ILE A 96 19.48 19.50 6.79
N PHE A 97 20.51 19.89 7.52
CA PHE A 97 21.62 19.00 7.88
C PHE A 97 21.99 19.05 9.35
N GLY A 98 21.79 17.92 10.07
CA GLY A 98 22.19 17.72 11.45
C GLY A 98 23.41 16.79 11.56
N TYR A 99 24.48 17.26 12.20
CA TYR A 99 25.68 16.50 12.44
C TYR A 99 26.11 16.66 13.91
N ASN A 100 26.09 15.56 14.68
CA ASN A 100 26.45 15.57 16.10
C ASN A 100 25.78 16.74 16.87
N SER A 101 24.50 16.97 16.62
CA SER A 101 23.73 18.09 17.15
C SER A 101 22.23 17.85 16.96
N THR A 102 21.42 18.60 17.70
CA THR A 102 19.95 18.57 17.56
C THR A 102 19.48 19.74 16.74
N ILE A 103 18.65 19.46 15.74
CA ILE A 103 17.79 20.45 15.06
C ILE A 103 16.36 20.18 15.52
N ASP A 104 15.70 21.18 16.12
CA ASP A 104 14.32 21.06 16.58
C ASP A 104 13.49 22.21 16.01
N LEU A 105 12.53 21.88 15.12
CA LEU A 105 11.71 22.80 14.39
C LEU A 105 10.24 22.50 14.65
N LYS A 106 9.51 23.48 15.17
CA LYS A 106 8.10 23.31 15.52
C LYS A 106 7.21 22.97 14.31
N GLN A 107 7.47 23.57 13.16
CA GLN A 107 6.77 23.32 11.89
C GLN A 107 7.61 23.89 10.75
N ILE A 108 7.64 23.21 9.60
CA ILE A 108 8.36 23.70 8.43
C ILE A 108 7.56 23.52 7.13
N GLU A 109 7.57 24.54 6.28
CA GLU A 109 7.30 24.47 4.86
C GLU A 109 8.63 24.67 4.12
N MET A 110 9.20 23.60 3.56
CA MET A 110 10.45 23.66 2.81
C MET A 110 10.22 23.33 1.35
N ASN A 111 10.63 24.22 0.47
CA ASN A 111 10.66 24.03 -0.97
C ASN A 111 12.10 24.07 -1.45
N PHE A 112 12.69 22.90 -1.71
CA PHE A 112 14.03 22.75 -2.27
C PHE A 112 13.89 22.34 -3.73
N ILE A 113 13.83 23.34 -4.62
CA ILE A 113 13.38 23.15 -6.00
C ILE A 113 14.39 23.74 -6.98
N ASP A 114 14.84 22.92 -7.94
CA ASP A 114 15.53 23.40 -9.13
C ASP A 114 14.61 23.40 -10.35
N THR A 115 14.31 24.59 -10.86
CA THR A 115 13.48 24.81 -12.05
C THR A 115 14.31 25.08 -13.31
N SER A 116 15.63 25.11 -13.21
CA SER A 116 16.51 25.46 -14.34
C SER A 116 16.48 24.45 -15.48
N GLY A 117 16.05 23.22 -15.20
CA GLY A 117 16.12 22.09 -16.13
C GLY A 117 17.56 21.58 -16.32
N THR A 118 18.51 22.11 -15.56
CA THR A 118 19.91 21.64 -15.57
C THR A 118 19.99 20.23 -15.00
N VAL A 119 20.78 19.39 -15.65
CA VAL A 119 21.11 18.05 -15.12
C VAL A 119 22.20 18.19 -14.08
N HIS A 120 21.90 17.75 -12.86
CA HIS A 120 22.85 17.79 -11.75
C HIS A 120 23.49 16.41 -11.52
N ASN A 121 24.81 16.41 -11.44
CA ASN A 121 25.63 15.21 -11.17
C ASN A 121 26.12 15.22 -9.72
N LEU A 122 25.18 15.21 -8.78
CA LEU A 122 25.41 15.25 -7.34
C LEU A 122 24.22 14.63 -6.59
N ASP A 123 24.42 14.31 -5.32
CA ASP A 123 23.37 13.87 -4.44
C ASP A 123 22.59 15.04 -3.86
N VAL A 124 21.26 14.87 -3.74
CA VAL A 124 20.34 15.86 -3.20
C VAL A 124 19.54 15.28 -2.04
N TYR A 125 19.52 16.00 -0.93
CA TYR A 125 18.81 15.60 0.27
C TYR A 125 17.90 16.73 0.76
N GLY A 126 16.63 16.48 1.00
CA GLY A 126 15.77 17.40 1.72
C GLY A 126 16.23 17.53 3.17
N ILE A 127 16.29 16.42 3.89
CA ILE A 127 16.84 16.34 5.25
C ILE A 127 17.91 15.26 5.26
N LYS A 128 19.06 15.57 5.87
CA LYS A 128 20.16 14.62 6.08
C LYS A 128 20.65 14.69 7.52
N THR A 129 20.83 13.54 8.16
CA THR A 129 21.46 13.47 9.47
C THR A 129 22.31 12.23 9.61
N TYR A 130 23.43 12.33 10.33
CA TYR A 130 24.30 11.22 10.70
C TYR A 130 25.19 11.62 11.89
N ALA A 131 26.02 10.71 12.39
CA ALA A 131 26.93 10.91 13.51
C ALA A 131 26.21 11.45 14.76
N SER A 132 25.23 10.72 15.29
CA SER A 132 24.39 11.11 16.43
C SER A 132 23.59 12.40 16.23
N GLY A 133 23.45 12.91 15.02
CA GLY A 133 22.61 14.06 14.73
C GLY A 133 21.13 13.70 14.89
N VAL A 134 20.35 14.61 15.47
CA VAL A 134 18.92 14.46 15.68
C VAL A 134 18.19 15.59 14.96
N VAL A 135 17.24 15.27 14.08
CA VAL A 135 16.36 16.26 13.45
C VAL A 135 14.92 15.99 13.89
N LYS A 136 14.32 16.97 14.56
CA LYS A 136 12.93 16.94 15.00
C LYS A 136 12.12 17.96 14.21
N ILE A 137 11.00 17.52 13.67
CA ILE A 137 10.07 18.37 12.92
C ILE A 137 8.68 18.12 13.48
N GLY A 138 7.97 19.19 13.81
CA GLY A 138 6.62 19.08 14.36
C GLY A 138 5.55 18.89 13.28
N ASP A 139 4.32 18.90 13.76
CA ASP A 139 3.13 18.56 12.98
C ASP A 139 2.87 19.52 11.80
N ASP A 140 2.03 19.06 10.86
CA ASP A 140 1.54 19.82 9.72
C ASP A 140 2.68 20.39 8.84
N SER A 141 3.80 19.70 8.78
CA SER A 141 4.97 20.11 8.00
C SER A 141 4.87 19.66 6.55
N LYS A 142 5.48 20.46 5.67
CA LYS A 142 5.54 20.17 4.24
C LYS A 142 6.95 20.30 3.71
N ILE A 143 7.41 19.27 2.97
CA ILE A 143 8.74 19.23 2.39
C ILE A 143 8.62 18.84 0.91
N THR A 144 9.17 19.64 0.03
CA THR A 144 9.25 19.36 -1.39
C THR A 144 10.71 19.42 -1.84
N VAL A 145 11.18 18.35 -2.46
CA VAL A 145 12.49 18.26 -3.11
C VAL A 145 12.25 17.94 -4.58
N SER A 146 12.64 18.83 -5.49
CA SER A 146 12.33 18.66 -6.91
C SER A 146 13.45 19.20 -7.80
N GLY A 147 13.81 18.42 -8.83
CA GLY A 147 14.83 18.84 -9.81
C GLY A 147 15.23 17.71 -10.76
N ASN A 148 16.40 17.82 -11.37
CA ASN A 148 16.91 16.87 -12.35
C ASN A 148 18.27 16.31 -11.90
N VAL A 149 18.26 15.22 -11.13
CA VAL A 149 19.44 14.52 -10.65
C VAL A 149 19.70 13.29 -11.53
N SER A 150 20.89 13.21 -12.07
CA SER A 150 21.32 12.15 -12.99
C SER A 150 22.83 11.86 -12.83
N GLY A 151 23.35 10.92 -13.62
CA GLY A 151 24.75 10.61 -13.67
C GLY A 151 25.20 9.64 -12.58
N LEU A 152 26.51 9.51 -12.43
CA LEU A 152 27.16 8.58 -11.51
C LEU A 152 28.10 9.34 -10.58
N ASP A 153 28.18 8.91 -9.34
CA ASP A 153 29.14 9.38 -8.36
C ASP A 153 30.59 8.90 -8.68
N SER A 154 31.56 9.24 -7.82
CA SER A 154 32.94 8.82 -7.93
C SER A 154 33.15 7.30 -7.84
N ASN A 155 32.19 6.56 -7.29
CA ASN A 155 32.21 5.11 -7.14
C ASN A 155 31.40 4.40 -8.25
N ASN A 156 31.05 5.15 -9.31
CA ASN A 156 30.23 4.66 -10.41
C ASN A 156 28.83 4.19 -9.98
N GLN A 157 28.30 4.77 -8.87
CA GLN A 157 26.93 4.56 -8.43
C GLN A 157 26.05 5.72 -8.91
N PRO A 158 24.76 5.47 -9.23
CA PRO A 158 23.85 6.54 -9.59
C PRO A 158 23.73 7.58 -8.47
N ASN A 159 23.77 8.87 -8.85
CA ASN A 159 23.43 9.94 -7.91
C ASN A 159 21.99 9.81 -7.42
N VAL A 160 21.73 10.28 -6.21
CA VAL A 160 20.46 10.09 -5.54
C VAL A 160 19.77 11.41 -5.21
N MET A 161 18.44 11.40 -5.26
CA MET A 161 17.59 12.43 -4.67
C MET A 161 16.80 11.79 -3.54
N LYS A 162 16.94 12.29 -2.32
CA LYS A 162 16.25 11.77 -1.12
C LYS A 162 15.46 12.85 -0.43
N GLY A 163 14.25 12.53 0.00
CA GLY A 163 13.46 13.42 0.85
C GLY A 163 14.05 13.52 2.25
N MET A 164 14.16 12.40 2.94
CA MET A 164 14.79 12.29 4.26
C MET A 164 15.81 11.14 4.26
N TYR A 165 16.97 11.41 4.83
CA TYR A 165 18.04 10.44 5.02
C TYR A 165 18.61 10.48 6.43
N ALA A 166 18.54 9.38 7.14
CA ALA A 166 19.25 9.16 8.37
C ALA A 166 20.22 7.98 8.16
N GLY A 167 21.49 8.18 8.48
CA GLY A 167 22.50 7.16 8.24
C GLY A 167 23.68 7.27 9.17
N ASP A 168 24.68 6.42 8.95
CA ASP A 168 26.00 6.51 9.53
C ASP A 168 27.04 6.82 8.46
N ASN A 169 28.14 7.40 8.87
CA ASN A 169 29.33 7.60 8.06
C ASN A 169 30.52 6.90 8.72
N ALA A 170 30.50 5.57 8.69
CA ALA A 170 31.60 4.69 9.12
C ALA A 170 32.02 4.72 10.61
N THR A 171 31.30 5.38 11.50
CA THR A 171 31.68 5.57 12.91
C THR A 171 30.70 5.00 13.92
N MET A 172 29.64 4.31 13.50
CA MET A 172 28.58 3.66 14.33
C MET A 172 27.63 4.59 15.13
N ASP A 173 27.71 5.89 14.96
CA ASP A 173 26.77 6.81 15.61
C ASP A 173 25.67 7.21 14.61
N SER A 174 24.53 6.51 14.71
CA SER A 174 23.41 6.64 13.77
C SER A 174 22.66 7.95 13.93
N GLY A 175 22.17 8.51 12.80
CA GLY A 175 21.29 9.67 12.81
C GLY A 175 19.85 9.34 13.21
N ILE A 176 19.12 10.32 13.72
CA ILE A 176 17.71 10.19 14.10
C ILE A 176 16.89 11.30 13.42
N ILE A 177 15.77 10.93 12.81
CA ILE A 177 14.76 11.89 12.33
C ILE A 177 13.43 11.55 13.00
N GLU A 178 12.87 12.53 13.70
CA GLU A 178 11.53 12.44 14.32
C GLU A 178 10.62 13.49 13.70
N VAL A 179 9.51 13.07 13.12
CA VAL A 179 8.53 13.96 12.49
C VAL A 179 7.18 13.75 13.15
N GLY A 180 6.48 14.82 13.43
CA GLY A 180 5.12 14.81 13.98
C GLY A 180 4.08 14.39 12.94
N ASP A 181 2.82 14.70 13.24
CA ASP A 181 1.68 14.28 12.44
C ASP A 181 1.51 15.12 11.17
N ASN A 182 0.82 14.54 10.17
CA ASN A 182 0.42 15.18 8.92
C ASN A 182 1.58 15.68 8.05
N LEU A 183 2.72 15.00 8.04
CA LEU A 183 3.80 15.34 7.10
C LEU A 183 3.35 15.14 5.65
N GLU A 184 3.56 16.16 4.81
CA GLU A 184 3.53 16.05 3.35
C GLU A 184 4.97 16.08 2.81
N LEU A 185 5.43 14.96 2.24
CA LEU A 185 6.77 14.83 1.66
C LEU A 185 6.68 14.50 0.17
N ASN A 186 7.15 15.42 -0.67
CA ASN A 186 7.19 15.27 -2.12
C ASN A 186 8.64 15.22 -2.60
N VAL A 187 9.00 14.14 -3.32
CA VAL A 187 10.34 13.97 -3.93
C VAL A 187 10.16 13.69 -5.42
N ILE A 188 10.60 14.65 -6.25
CA ILE A 188 10.32 14.65 -7.67
C ILE A 188 11.62 14.80 -8.46
N ASN A 189 12.14 13.69 -9.00
CA ASN A 189 13.34 13.68 -9.81
C ASN A 189 13.01 13.55 -11.30
N ALA A 190 13.22 14.59 -12.07
CA ALA A 190 13.09 14.57 -13.52
C ALA A 190 14.23 13.84 -14.23
N GLY A 191 15.32 13.53 -13.53
CA GLY A 191 16.49 12.86 -14.06
C GLY A 191 16.43 11.33 -14.02
N THR A 192 17.56 10.70 -14.31
CA THR A 192 17.72 9.23 -14.32
C THR A 192 18.39 8.69 -13.05
N GLY A 193 18.69 9.54 -12.08
CA GLY A 193 19.22 9.14 -10.77
C GLY A 193 18.21 8.34 -9.94
N TRP A 194 18.68 7.73 -8.88
CA TRP A 194 17.81 7.05 -7.92
C TRP A 194 17.01 8.07 -7.10
N THR A 195 15.81 7.69 -6.69
CA THR A 195 14.90 8.64 -6.02
C THR A 195 14.21 7.97 -4.85
N TYR A 196 14.48 8.45 -3.63
CA TYR A 196 13.95 7.86 -2.40
C TYR A 196 13.18 8.89 -1.58
N GLY A 197 12.06 8.49 -1.03
CA GLY A 197 11.30 9.35 -0.12
C GLY A 197 11.94 9.41 1.25
N ILE A 198 11.96 8.29 1.94
CA ILE A 198 12.53 8.11 3.27
C ILE A 198 13.58 7.01 3.20
N ASP A 199 14.76 7.27 3.72
CA ASP A 199 15.85 6.30 3.73
C ASP A 199 16.55 6.28 5.10
N SER A 200 16.42 5.16 5.79
CA SER A 200 17.09 4.89 7.06
C SER A 200 18.14 3.81 6.87
N TYR A 201 19.38 4.15 7.14
CA TYR A 201 20.51 3.33 6.80
C TYR A 201 21.46 3.16 7.99
N ASP A 202 22.01 1.93 8.14
CA ASP A 202 23.11 1.61 9.06
C ASP A 202 22.83 1.97 10.53
N GLY A 203 21.77 1.39 11.11
CA GLY A 203 21.39 1.58 12.51
C GLY A 203 20.64 2.87 12.80
N ALA A 204 20.39 3.71 11.81
CA ALA A 204 19.65 4.95 11.96
C ALA A 204 18.14 4.71 12.21
N THR A 205 17.47 5.74 12.71
CA THR A 205 16.03 5.67 12.98
C THR A 205 15.30 6.86 12.37
N ILE A 206 14.21 6.59 11.67
CA ILE A 206 13.27 7.60 11.21
C ILE A 206 11.88 7.24 11.74
N SER A 207 11.24 8.16 12.45
CA SER A 207 9.87 8.03 12.91
C SER A 207 9.02 9.16 12.37
N VAL A 208 7.85 8.83 11.83
CA VAL A 208 6.86 9.79 11.34
C VAL A 208 5.54 9.50 12.02
N GLY A 209 4.88 10.54 12.52
CA GLY A 209 3.58 10.47 13.16
C GLY A 209 2.45 10.09 12.20
N ASP A 210 1.22 10.31 12.63
CA ASP A 210 0.04 9.95 11.87
C ASP A 210 -0.15 10.81 10.61
N GLY A 211 -0.81 10.24 9.60
CA GLY A 211 -1.24 11.01 8.42
C GLY A 211 -0.12 11.38 7.43
N LEU A 212 1.01 10.65 7.42
CA LEU A 212 2.05 10.85 6.40
C LEU A 212 1.46 10.77 4.98
N ARG A 213 1.81 11.74 4.14
CA ARG A 213 1.61 11.72 2.69
C ARG A 213 2.95 11.80 1.98
N LEU A 214 3.40 10.66 1.49
CA LEU A 214 4.66 10.52 0.78
C LEU A 214 4.40 10.31 -0.71
N PHE A 215 4.91 11.22 -1.53
CA PHE A 215 4.88 11.12 -2.98
C PHE A 215 6.31 11.15 -3.53
N VAL A 216 6.68 10.06 -4.22
CA VAL A 216 8.00 9.91 -4.83
C VAL A 216 7.84 9.58 -6.31
N THR A 217 8.46 10.37 -7.17
CA THR A 217 8.53 10.06 -8.60
C THR A 217 9.95 10.25 -9.13
N GLY A 218 10.42 9.27 -9.89
CA GLY A 218 11.81 9.25 -10.35
C GLY A 218 12.01 8.54 -11.68
N GLY A 219 13.28 8.39 -12.07
CA GLY A 219 13.69 7.72 -13.29
C GLY A 219 13.82 6.21 -13.12
N LYS A 220 15.02 5.73 -12.72
CA LYS A 220 15.37 4.30 -12.80
C LYS A 220 15.04 3.46 -11.58
N ASP A 221 15.19 4.01 -10.39
CA ASP A 221 14.96 3.30 -9.13
C ASP A 221 14.25 4.28 -8.20
N THR A 222 12.99 4.00 -7.95
CA THR A 222 12.13 4.88 -7.15
C THR A 222 11.63 4.11 -5.94
N ARG A 223 11.94 4.59 -4.74
CA ARG A 223 11.56 3.96 -3.47
C ARG A 223 10.80 4.95 -2.60
N GLY A 224 9.65 4.55 -2.13
CA GLY A 224 8.93 5.31 -1.11
C GLY A 224 9.72 5.33 0.19
N VAL A 225 9.95 4.18 0.78
CA VAL A 225 10.72 3.99 2.01
C VAL A 225 11.80 2.94 1.76
N GLU A 226 13.02 3.24 2.17
CA GLU A 226 14.15 2.31 2.22
C GLU A 226 14.66 2.18 3.64
N VAL A 227 14.92 0.93 4.07
CA VAL A 227 15.45 0.65 5.42
C VAL A 227 16.47 -0.47 5.33
N GLY A 228 17.70 -0.19 5.70
CA GLY A 228 18.72 -1.25 5.61
C GLY A 228 19.95 -1.08 6.50
N PHE A 229 20.59 -2.22 6.73
CA PHE A 229 21.80 -2.42 7.51
C PHE A 229 21.67 -2.13 9.01
N ASN A 230 22.30 -3.00 9.79
CA ASN A 230 22.58 -2.86 11.22
C ASN A 230 21.38 -2.42 12.07
N ASP A 231 20.21 -3.06 11.84
CA ASP A 231 18.96 -2.78 12.56
C ASP A 231 18.43 -1.34 12.37
N ALA A 232 18.75 -0.69 11.24
CA ALA A 232 18.09 0.57 10.87
C ALA A 232 16.57 0.44 10.92
N LYS A 233 15.88 1.48 11.35
CA LYS A 233 14.44 1.42 11.60
C LYS A 233 13.68 2.59 10.99
N VAL A 234 12.51 2.28 10.39
CA VAL A 234 11.49 3.27 10.03
C VAL A 234 10.17 2.88 10.68
N THR A 235 9.54 3.83 11.36
CA THR A 235 8.19 3.67 11.92
C THR A 235 7.26 4.74 11.36
N LEU A 236 6.07 4.32 10.93
CA LEU A 236 5.01 5.20 10.45
C LEU A 236 3.78 5.09 11.34
N GLY A 237 3.17 6.21 11.66
CA GLY A 237 1.90 6.30 12.38
C GLY A 237 0.70 5.82 11.56
N GLU A 238 -0.50 6.02 12.08
CA GLU A 238 -1.75 5.62 11.42
C GLU A 238 -2.02 6.46 10.16
N ASN A 239 -2.77 5.89 9.20
CA ASN A 239 -3.20 6.57 7.97
C ASN A 239 -2.05 7.09 7.09
N ALA A 240 -0.90 6.45 7.11
CA ALA A 240 0.20 6.78 6.23
C ALA A 240 -0.12 6.40 4.76
N SER A 241 0.29 7.25 3.82
CA SER A 241 0.13 7.01 2.38
C SER A 241 1.48 7.15 1.67
N ILE A 242 1.86 6.13 0.90
CA ILE A 242 3.09 6.05 0.12
C ILE A 242 2.72 5.86 -1.36
N ILE A 243 3.16 6.78 -2.19
CA ILE A 243 3.04 6.67 -3.66
C ILE A 243 4.45 6.72 -4.23
N ALA A 244 4.85 5.66 -4.96
CA ALA A 244 6.16 5.57 -5.59
C ALA A 244 6.00 5.21 -7.08
N ASN A 245 6.35 6.15 -7.96
CA ASN A 245 6.22 6.01 -9.40
C ASN A 245 7.57 6.08 -10.09
N SER A 246 7.94 5.06 -10.85
CA SER A 246 9.16 5.04 -11.67
C SER A 246 8.81 5.16 -13.16
N ARG A 247 9.51 6.04 -13.89
CA ARG A 247 9.32 6.21 -15.33
C ARG A 247 10.07 5.19 -16.17
N ASP A 248 11.30 4.87 -15.77
CA ASP A 248 12.23 4.11 -16.60
C ASP A 248 12.82 2.88 -15.88
N GLY A 249 12.29 2.50 -14.72
CA GLY A 249 12.89 1.46 -13.89
C GLY A 249 11.97 0.89 -12.82
N VAL A 250 12.57 0.46 -11.74
CA VAL A 250 11.90 -0.22 -10.62
C VAL A 250 11.16 0.77 -9.73
N ALA A 251 9.95 0.41 -9.29
CA ALA A 251 9.19 1.14 -8.29
C ALA A 251 8.98 0.26 -7.04
N LEU A 252 9.39 0.75 -5.87
CA LEU A 252 9.22 0.08 -4.59
C LEU A 252 8.48 1.00 -3.62
N GLY A 253 7.41 0.51 -3.02
CA GLY A 253 6.71 1.24 -1.95
C GLY A 253 7.55 1.26 -0.68
N VAL A 254 7.85 0.09 -0.16
CA VAL A 254 8.73 -0.14 1.00
C VAL A 254 9.78 -1.18 0.63
N PHE A 255 11.04 -0.88 0.85
CA PHE A 255 12.14 -1.81 0.70
C PHE A 255 12.92 -1.96 2.01
N VAL A 256 12.93 -3.18 2.53
CA VAL A 256 13.61 -3.54 3.78
C VAL A 256 14.69 -4.57 3.48
N PHE A 257 15.93 -4.29 3.86
CA PHE A 257 17.04 -5.19 3.52
C PHE A 257 18.13 -5.22 4.59
N ASN A 258 18.92 -6.31 4.59
CA ASN A 258 20.10 -6.48 5.44
C ASN A 258 19.89 -6.07 6.92
N LYS A 259 18.90 -6.68 7.58
CA LYS A 259 18.46 -6.43 8.97
C LYS A 259 17.66 -5.15 9.20
N GLY A 260 17.29 -4.40 8.18
CA GLY A 260 16.38 -3.27 8.32
C GLY A 260 15.05 -3.67 8.97
N LYS A 261 14.41 -2.72 9.63
CA LYS A 261 13.12 -2.89 10.30
C LYS A 261 12.15 -1.81 9.89
N PHE A 262 11.05 -2.20 9.27
CA PHE A 262 9.95 -1.30 8.95
C PHE A 262 8.72 -1.69 9.76
N GLU A 263 8.04 -0.70 10.31
CA GLU A 263 6.79 -0.90 11.02
C GLU A 263 5.80 0.22 10.67
N ALA A 264 4.61 -0.15 10.24
CA ALA A 264 3.51 0.78 10.05
C ALA A 264 2.35 0.48 10.98
N ALA A 265 1.77 1.51 11.54
CA ALA A 265 0.51 1.44 12.27
C ALA A 265 -0.66 1.15 11.30
N LYS A 266 -1.91 1.31 11.76
CA LYS A 266 -3.09 0.95 10.98
C LYS A 266 -3.26 1.82 9.73
N ASP A 267 -3.98 1.25 8.77
CA ASP A 267 -4.49 1.94 7.58
C ASP A 267 -3.38 2.53 6.67
N LEU A 268 -2.26 1.80 6.55
CA LEU A 268 -1.21 2.11 5.59
C LEU A 268 -1.74 1.94 4.16
N VAL A 269 -1.48 2.92 3.29
CA VAL A 269 -1.79 2.85 1.86
C VAL A 269 -0.48 2.90 1.06
N ILE A 270 -0.26 1.89 0.22
CA ILE A 270 0.90 1.82 -0.69
C ILE A 270 0.40 1.67 -2.12
N ASN A 271 0.76 2.62 -2.98
CA ASN A 271 0.53 2.53 -4.42
C ASN A 271 1.86 2.66 -5.15
N VAL A 272 2.17 1.67 -5.97
CA VAL A 272 3.39 1.68 -6.77
C VAL A 272 3.08 1.45 -8.24
N SER A 273 3.78 2.18 -9.10
CA SER A 273 3.71 1.98 -10.54
C SER A 273 5.07 2.14 -11.21
N ALA A 274 5.32 1.35 -12.25
CA ALA A 274 6.46 1.49 -13.14
C ALA A 274 5.91 1.64 -14.57
N ASP A 275 6.14 2.81 -15.18
CA ASP A 275 5.50 3.19 -16.44
C ASP A 275 6.02 2.40 -17.64
N ASP A 276 7.27 1.92 -17.60
CA ASP A 276 7.82 1.04 -18.63
C ASP A 276 7.43 -0.42 -18.35
N GLY A 277 6.58 -1.00 -19.19
CA GLY A 277 6.09 -2.38 -19.07
C GLY A 277 7.17 -3.48 -19.08
N SER A 278 8.45 -3.13 -19.23
CA SER A 278 9.60 -4.05 -19.10
C SER A 278 10.15 -4.13 -17.67
N GLN A 279 9.74 -3.26 -16.79
CA GLN A 279 10.23 -3.15 -15.41
C GLN A 279 9.24 -3.76 -14.41
N TRP A 280 9.64 -3.85 -13.16
CA TRP A 280 8.82 -4.44 -12.12
C TRP A 280 8.55 -3.46 -10.96
N ALA A 281 7.45 -3.69 -10.28
CA ALA A 281 7.03 -2.91 -9.12
C ALA A 281 6.78 -3.84 -7.92
N ALA A 282 7.08 -3.37 -6.72
CA ALA A 282 6.68 -4.08 -5.51
C ALA A 282 6.13 -3.10 -4.45
N GLY A 283 4.98 -3.46 -3.88
CA GLY A 283 4.42 -2.72 -2.76
C GLY A 283 5.33 -2.78 -1.54
N VAL A 284 5.62 -3.99 -1.07
CA VAL A 284 6.55 -4.25 0.03
C VAL A 284 7.56 -5.31 -0.42
N LEU A 285 8.84 -4.98 -0.34
CA LEU A 285 9.95 -5.89 -0.59
C LEU A 285 10.79 -6.06 0.67
N ALA A 286 10.94 -7.30 1.15
CA ALA A 286 11.85 -7.65 2.24
C ALA A 286 12.95 -8.60 1.77
N GLN A 287 14.22 -8.23 2.00
CA GLN A 287 15.38 -8.97 1.53
C GLN A 287 16.42 -9.16 2.62
N GLY A 288 16.92 -10.38 2.77
CA GLY A 288 18.06 -10.69 3.62
C GLY A 288 17.68 -11.05 5.06
N THR A 289 18.50 -11.88 5.67
CA THR A 289 18.28 -12.37 7.04
C THR A 289 18.14 -11.22 8.04
N GLY A 290 17.10 -11.27 8.84
CA GLY A 290 16.79 -10.27 9.87
C GLY A 290 16.06 -9.03 9.35
N SER A 291 15.81 -8.92 8.03
CA SER A 291 14.97 -7.85 7.46
C SER A 291 13.49 -8.16 7.71
N GLU A 292 12.74 -7.17 8.17
CA GLU A 292 11.36 -7.37 8.55
C GLU A 292 10.49 -6.13 8.28
N ALA A 293 9.38 -6.35 7.61
CA ALA A 293 8.33 -5.36 7.47
C ALA A 293 7.09 -5.82 8.24
N VAL A 294 6.64 -5.01 9.19
CA VAL A 294 5.44 -5.26 10.01
C VAL A 294 4.32 -4.31 9.62
N LEU A 295 3.17 -4.89 9.28
CA LEU A 295 1.96 -4.19 8.85
C LEU A 295 0.82 -4.48 9.83
N ASN A 296 0.01 -3.48 10.14
CA ASN A 296 -1.17 -3.60 11.02
C ASN A 296 -2.47 -3.23 10.27
N GLY A 297 -2.68 -3.85 9.11
CA GLY A 297 -3.71 -3.49 8.15
C GLY A 297 -3.17 -2.55 7.08
N ALA A 298 -3.45 -2.85 5.80
CA ALA A 298 -2.94 -2.05 4.70
C ALA A 298 -3.78 -2.18 3.42
N VAL A 299 -3.72 -1.14 2.60
CA VAL A 299 -4.08 -1.19 1.18
C VAL A 299 -2.79 -1.18 0.37
N ILE A 300 -2.53 -2.23 -0.40
CA ILE A 300 -1.32 -2.35 -1.21
C ILE A 300 -1.74 -2.58 -2.66
N SER A 301 -1.31 -1.70 -3.55
CA SER A 301 -1.56 -1.81 -4.99
C SER A 301 -0.23 -1.75 -5.76
N ALA A 302 0.03 -2.82 -6.51
CA ALA A 302 1.18 -2.96 -7.39
C ALA A 302 0.73 -3.62 -8.70
N THR A 303 -0.17 -2.97 -9.42
CA THR A 303 -0.82 -3.51 -10.63
C THR A 303 -0.23 -2.98 -11.93
N GLU A 304 0.50 -1.88 -11.86
CA GLU A 304 1.13 -1.21 -13.00
C GLU A 304 2.65 -1.39 -12.94
N GLY A 305 3.18 -2.39 -13.62
CA GLY A 305 4.61 -2.71 -13.60
C GLY A 305 4.97 -3.86 -14.55
N GLY A 306 4.26 -3.96 -15.68
CA GLY A 306 4.52 -5.01 -16.66
C GLY A 306 4.20 -6.41 -16.12
N THR A 307 4.98 -7.41 -16.56
CA THR A 307 4.74 -8.82 -16.23
C THR A 307 5.19 -9.25 -14.83
N ALA A 308 5.83 -8.38 -14.07
CA ALA A 308 6.43 -8.68 -12.78
C ALA A 308 6.07 -7.64 -11.72
N SER A 309 4.77 -7.55 -11.38
CA SER A 309 4.30 -6.69 -10.29
C SER A 309 3.89 -7.52 -9.09
N TYR A 310 4.40 -7.15 -7.92
CA TYR A 310 4.17 -7.86 -6.66
C TYR A 310 3.64 -6.89 -5.60
N ALA A 311 2.52 -7.23 -4.98
CA ALA A 311 2.10 -6.51 -3.79
C ALA A 311 3.08 -6.76 -2.63
N ILE A 312 3.50 -8.02 -2.46
CA ILE A 312 4.49 -8.43 -1.47
C ILE A 312 5.54 -9.31 -2.16
N TYR A 313 6.81 -8.99 -1.93
CA TYR A 313 7.92 -9.81 -2.37
C TYR A 313 8.94 -10.03 -1.24
N THR A 314 9.25 -11.29 -0.96
CA THR A 314 10.30 -11.63 0.01
C THR A 314 11.33 -12.56 -0.61
N TYR A 315 12.59 -12.39 -0.26
CA TYR A 315 13.63 -13.33 -0.65
C TYR A 315 14.87 -13.26 0.26
N ASN A 316 15.75 -14.28 0.18
CA ASN A 316 16.95 -14.38 1.00
C ASN A 316 16.69 -14.22 2.50
N ASN A 317 15.68 -14.91 3.02
CA ASN A 317 15.24 -14.86 4.43
C ASN A 317 14.70 -13.49 4.91
N GLY A 318 14.20 -12.67 4.01
CA GLY A 318 13.43 -11.48 4.38
C GLY A 318 12.03 -11.86 4.88
N SER A 319 11.42 -11.04 5.72
CA SER A 319 10.14 -11.29 6.35
C SER A 319 9.15 -10.15 6.15
N VAL A 320 7.90 -10.49 5.81
CA VAL A 320 6.75 -9.58 5.87
C VAL A 320 5.72 -10.18 6.81
N VAL A 321 5.39 -9.45 7.87
CA VAL A 321 4.41 -9.84 8.89
C VAL A 321 3.21 -8.90 8.82
N GLY A 322 2.05 -9.43 8.49
CA GLY A 322 0.78 -8.72 8.54
C GLY A 322 -0.03 -9.17 9.75
N ASN A 323 0.03 -8.38 10.82
CA ASN A 323 -0.78 -8.63 12.02
C ASN A 323 -2.28 -8.59 11.70
N ALA A 324 -3.12 -9.16 12.57
CA ALA A 324 -4.56 -9.20 12.38
C ALA A 324 -5.14 -7.81 12.06
N GLY A 325 -5.68 -7.66 10.85
CA GLY A 325 -6.14 -6.37 10.34
C GLY A 325 -6.89 -6.47 9.02
N LYS A 326 -7.41 -5.34 8.57
CA LYS A 326 -8.02 -5.25 7.24
C LYS A 326 -6.95 -5.02 6.18
N TYR A 327 -6.90 -5.92 5.21
CA TYR A 327 -6.00 -5.82 4.06
C TYR A 327 -6.78 -5.77 2.76
N ASN A 328 -6.43 -4.81 1.89
CA ASN A 328 -6.85 -4.81 0.50
C ASN A 328 -5.58 -4.88 -0.35
N ILE A 329 -5.29 -6.05 -0.88
CA ILE A 329 -4.06 -6.34 -1.61
C ILE A 329 -4.39 -6.56 -3.08
N TYR A 330 -3.82 -5.74 -3.95
CA TYR A 330 -3.95 -5.82 -5.40
C TYR A 330 -2.58 -6.05 -6.01
N GLY A 331 -2.33 -7.28 -6.45
CA GLY A 331 -1.05 -7.75 -7.00
C GLY A 331 -0.61 -9.05 -6.37
N ASN A 332 0.40 -9.65 -6.96
CA ASN A 332 0.87 -10.98 -6.62
C ASN A 332 1.71 -10.99 -5.33
N ILE A 333 1.77 -12.16 -4.68
CA ILE A 333 2.67 -12.39 -3.56
C ILE A 333 3.75 -13.40 -4.01
N LEU A 334 5.01 -12.96 -4.01
CA LEU A 334 6.15 -13.81 -4.34
C LEU A 334 7.04 -14.00 -3.11
N ASN A 335 7.22 -15.23 -2.70
CA ASN A 335 8.06 -15.58 -1.58
C ASN A 335 9.16 -16.57 -1.99
N ASN A 336 10.40 -16.09 -2.02
CA ASN A 336 11.54 -16.81 -2.56
C ASN A 336 12.65 -17.04 -1.51
N SER A 337 13.49 -18.07 -1.73
CA SER A 337 14.78 -18.26 -1.09
C SER A 337 14.77 -18.10 0.44
N GLY A 338 13.93 -18.85 1.15
CA GLY A 338 13.85 -18.83 2.62
C GLY A 338 13.12 -17.62 3.19
N GLY A 339 12.44 -16.84 2.36
CA GLY A 339 11.60 -15.74 2.82
C GLY A 339 10.40 -16.21 3.65
N THR A 340 9.83 -15.29 4.41
CA THR A 340 8.62 -15.54 5.20
C THR A 340 7.57 -14.47 4.89
N VAL A 341 6.35 -14.91 4.60
CA VAL A 341 5.15 -14.07 4.56
C VAL A 341 4.14 -14.65 5.53
N ASP A 342 3.75 -13.89 6.52
CA ASP A 342 2.74 -14.25 7.51
C ASP A 342 1.67 -13.16 7.55
N LEU A 343 0.45 -13.45 7.07
CA LEU A 343 -0.61 -12.45 6.90
C LEU A 343 -1.90 -12.94 7.51
N THR A 344 -2.40 -12.24 8.53
CA THR A 344 -3.73 -12.45 9.11
C THR A 344 -4.70 -11.39 8.60
N ALA A 345 -5.47 -11.75 7.57
CA ALA A 345 -6.44 -10.91 6.90
C ALA A 345 -7.85 -11.13 7.48
N ASN A 346 -8.41 -10.13 8.15
CA ASN A 346 -9.74 -10.19 8.74
C ASN A 346 -10.60 -8.98 8.36
N ARG A 347 -11.82 -8.87 8.94
CA ARG A 347 -12.74 -7.73 8.78
C ARG A 347 -13.13 -7.44 7.33
N GLY A 348 -13.36 -8.50 6.54
CA GLY A 348 -13.70 -8.36 5.14
C GLY A 348 -12.55 -7.85 4.28
N SER A 349 -11.36 -8.37 4.52
CA SER A 349 -10.19 -8.14 3.69
C SER A 349 -10.38 -8.67 2.27
N PHE A 350 -9.68 -8.07 1.31
CA PHE A 350 -9.70 -8.47 -0.08
C PHE A 350 -8.28 -8.64 -0.62
N ILE A 351 -7.98 -9.82 -1.15
CA ILE A 351 -6.71 -10.13 -1.80
C ILE A 351 -7.00 -10.51 -3.26
N GLU A 352 -6.32 -9.91 -4.21
CA GLU A 352 -6.40 -10.22 -5.63
C GLU A 352 -5.00 -10.42 -6.19
N GLY A 353 -4.69 -11.65 -6.58
CA GLY A 353 -3.38 -12.04 -7.09
C GLY A 353 -3.13 -13.53 -6.94
N TRP A 354 -2.06 -14.01 -7.59
CA TRP A 354 -1.52 -15.34 -7.31
C TRP A 354 -0.46 -15.28 -6.22
N ILE A 355 -0.26 -16.41 -5.54
CA ILE A 355 0.78 -16.57 -4.50
C ILE A 355 1.75 -17.64 -4.98
N SER A 356 3.06 -17.34 -4.95
CA SER A 356 4.10 -18.32 -5.25
C SER A 356 5.13 -18.38 -4.13
N THR A 357 5.31 -19.56 -3.58
CA THR A 357 6.21 -19.85 -2.47
C THR A 357 7.26 -20.86 -2.91
N ALA A 358 8.53 -20.49 -2.83
CA ALA A 358 9.63 -21.41 -3.10
C ALA A 358 9.71 -22.51 -2.02
N SER A 359 10.26 -23.66 -2.36
CA SER A 359 10.35 -24.83 -1.45
C SER A 359 11.14 -24.59 -0.16
N THR A 360 11.91 -23.52 -0.08
CA THR A 360 12.68 -23.13 1.13
C THR A 360 12.04 -21.96 1.88
N ALA A 361 10.94 -21.43 1.38
CA ALA A 361 10.23 -20.28 1.91
C ALA A 361 8.94 -20.72 2.62
N GLU A 362 8.36 -19.86 3.43
CA GLU A 362 7.14 -20.12 4.17
C GLU A 362 6.13 -19.00 3.98
N THR A 363 4.94 -19.35 3.47
CA THR A 363 3.82 -18.40 3.31
C THR A 363 2.62 -18.89 4.08
N ASN A 364 2.18 -18.10 5.04
CA ASN A 364 1.04 -18.36 5.90
C ASN A 364 -0.01 -17.27 5.66
N ILE A 365 -1.18 -17.65 5.17
CA ILE A 365 -2.30 -16.73 4.96
C ILE A 365 -3.47 -17.19 5.83
N SER A 366 -3.94 -16.33 6.70
CA SER A 366 -5.17 -16.50 7.45
C SER A 366 -6.24 -15.56 6.90
N LEU A 367 -7.34 -16.14 6.43
CA LEU A 367 -8.55 -15.43 5.96
C LEU A 367 -9.65 -15.63 7.00
N GLU A 368 -10.07 -14.56 7.63
CA GLU A 368 -11.04 -14.57 8.72
C GLU A 368 -12.11 -13.48 8.51
N GLU A 369 -13.25 -13.60 9.20
CA GLU A 369 -14.30 -12.58 9.27
C GLU A 369 -14.77 -12.09 7.89
N ALA A 370 -15.20 -13.02 7.02
CA ALA A 370 -15.70 -12.76 5.67
C ALA A 370 -14.66 -12.13 4.73
N SER A 371 -13.39 -12.49 4.88
CA SER A 371 -12.33 -12.10 3.95
C SER A 371 -12.42 -12.87 2.64
N TYR A 372 -11.81 -12.32 1.59
CA TYR A 372 -11.95 -12.82 0.24
C TYR A 372 -10.59 -12.81 -0.48
N TRP A 373 -10.18 -13.95 -1.04
CA TRP A 373 -9.02 -14.04 -1.90
C TRP A 373 -9.43 -14.43 -3.32
N LYS A 374 -9.27 -13.52 -4.28
CA LYS A 374 -9.41 -13.79 -5.72
C LYS A 374 -8.08 -14.32 -6.24
N VAL A 375 -8.03 -15.60 -6.52
CA VAL A 375 -6.86 -16.26 -7.11
C VAL A 375 -6.82 -15.94 -8.60
N THR A 376 -5.74 -15.34 -9.08
CA THR A 376 -5.63 -14.91 -10.49
C THR A 376 -4.77 -15.83 -11.36
N GLY A 377 -4.27 -16.94 -10.80
CA GLY A 377 -3.45 -17.93 -11.49
C GLY A 377 -2.96 -19.00 -10.54
N ASP A 378 -2.20 -19.96 -11.05
CA ASP A 378 -1.64 -21.03 -10.25
C ASP A 378 -0.93 -20.49 -9.01
N SER A 379 -1.28 -21.05 -7.86
CA SER A 379 -0.83 -20.56 -6.57
C SER A 379 -0.34 -21.69 -5.68
N ASN A 380 0.69 -21.41 -4.88
CA ASN A 380 1.16 -22.33 -3.86
C ASN A 380 1.60 -21.59 -2.59
N LEU A 381 1.23 -22.14 -1.43
CA LEU A 381 1.59 -21.59 -0.11
C LEU A 381 1.68 -22.71 0.94
N THR A 382 2.34 -22.42 2.06
CA THR A 382 2.60 -23.38 3.14
C THR A 382 1.34 -23.61 3.98
N HIS A 383 0.74 -22.55 4.49
CA HIS A 383 -0.44 -22.62 5.34
C HIS A 383 -1.54 -21.69 4.84
N LEU A 384 -2.73 -22.24 4.65
CA LEU A 384 -3.96 -21.50 4.43
C LEU A 384 -4.95 -21.79 5.55
N HIS A 385 -5.26 -20.78 6.34
CA HIS A 385 -6.39 -20.82 7.26
C HIS A 385 -7.55 -20.08 6.62
N ASN A 386 -8.63 -20.79 6.28
CA ASN A 386 -9.82 -20.22 5.63
C ASN A 386 -11.03 -20.41 6.53
N ASP A 387 -11.28 -19.44 7.41
CA ASP A 387 -12.37 -19.49 8.38
C ASP A 387 -13.47 -18.49 8.04
N ASN A 388 -14.69 -18.98 7.78
CA ASN A 388 -15.83 -18.14 7.39
C ASN A 388 -15.51 -17.14 6.26
N SER A 389 -14.65 -17.53 5.32
CA SER A 389 -14.08 -16.67 4.27
C SER A 389 -14.10 -17.38 2.91
N ILE A 390 -13.70 -16.68 1.87
CA ILE A 390 -13.82 -17.17 0.49
C ILE A 390 -12.47 -17.17 -0.21
N VAL A 391 -12.10 -18.30 -0.80
CA VAL A 391 -11.04 -18.42 -1.80
C VAL A 391 -11.72 -18.63 -3.16
N ASP A 392 -11.56 -17.68 -4.06
CA ASP A 392 -12.23 -17.69 -5.37
C ASP A 392 -11.20 -17.91 -6.49
N MET A 393 -11.21 -19.12 -7.05
CA MET A 393 -10.36 -19.53 -8.16
C MET A 393 -11.02 -19.31 -9.53
N THR A 394 -12.31 -18.91 -9.57
CA THR A 394 -13.06 -18.81 -10.83
C THR A 394 -12.49 -17.72 -11.77
N HIS A 395 -12.60 -17.93 -13.07
CA HIS A 395 -12.14 -17.01 -14.10
C HIS A 395 -13.24 -16.74 -15.14
N ASP A 396 -13.22 -15.57 -15.77
CA ASP A 396 -14.16 -15.25 -16.84
C ASP A 396 -13.90 -15.99 -18.19
N SER A 397 -12.92 -16.89 -18.19
CA SER A 397 -12.46 -17.62 -19.39
C SER A 397 -12.19 -19.09 -19.03
N ASN A 398 -12.15 -19.98 -20.02
CA ASN A 398 -11.83 -21.41 -19.85
C ASN A 398 -10.37 -21.64 -19.41
N ILE A 399 -9.93 -20.90 -18.38
CA ILE A 399 -8.62 -21.06 -17.73
C ILE A 399 -8.88 -21.71 -16.39
N PHE A 400 -8.22 -22.82 -16.16
CA PHE A 400 -8.28 -23.52 -14.87
C PHE A 400 -7.00 -23.26 -14.10
N SER A 401 -7.13 -22.98 -12.82
CA SER A 401 -6.02 -22.70 -11.92
C SER A 401 -5.80 -23.86 -10.95
N THR A 402 -4.56 -23.96 -10.50
CA THR A 402 -4.17 -24.92 -9.46
C THR A 402 -3.80 -24.15 -8.20
N LEU A 403 -4.42 -24.54 -7.07
CA LEU A 403 -4.04 -24.10 -5.74
C LEU A 403 -3.40 -25.26 -5.00
N THR A 404 -2.13 -25.11 -4.62
CA THR A 404 -1.39 -26.07 -3.81
C THR A 404 -1.13 -25.49 -2.43
N VAL A 405 -1.52 -26.19 -1.39
CA VAL A 405 -1.35 -25.78 0.01
C VAL A 405 -0.77 -26.96 0.79
N ASP A 406 0.27 -26.74 1.60
CA ASP A 406 0.74 -27.83 2.44
C ASP A 406 -0.31 -28.13 3.53
N ASN A 407 -0.76 -27.10 4.25
CA ASN A 407 -1.76 -27.26 5.30
C ASN A 407 -2.96 -26.33 5.09
N LEU A 408 -4.13 -26.91 4.97
CA LEU A 408 -5.41 -26.19 4.89
C LEU A 408 -6.21 -26.41 6.17
N SER A 409 -6.66 -25.32 6.79
CA SER A 409 -7.43 -25.36 8.04
C SER A 409 -8.57 -24.33 8.05
N GLY A 410 -9.41 -24.39 9.07
CA GLY A 410 -10.54 -23.48 9.28
C GLY A 410 -11.90 -24.15 9.10
N GLU A 411 -12.95 -23.45 9.52
CA GLU A 411 -14.32 -23.91 9.44
C GLU A 411 -15.16 -22.98 8.55
N ASN A 412 -16.10 -23.55 7.83
CA ASN A 412 -17.04 -22.83 6.97
C ASN A 412 -16.39 -21.96 5.88
N GLY A 413 -15.13 -22.20 5.53
CA GLY A 413 -14.50 -21.55 4.39
C GLY A 413 -15.10 -22.08 3.08
N VAL A 414 -15.24 -21.19 2.09
CA VAL A 414 -15.75 -21.54 0.77
C VAL A 414 -14.62 -21.43 -0.25
N ILE A 415 -14.47 -22.47 -1.08
CA ILE A 415 -13.54 -22.48 -2.21
C ILE A 415 -14.37 -22.54 -3.48
N LYS A 416 -14.36 -21.45 -4.25
CA LYS A 416 -15.04 -21.37 -5.53
C LYS A 416 -14.14 -21.88 -6.63
N MET A 417 -14.66 -22.78 -7.46
CA MET A 417 -13.90 -23.48 -8.48
C MET A 417 -14.67 -23.53 -9.79
N ASP A 418 -13.97 -23.29 -10.89
CA ASP A 418 -14.49 -23.53 -12.22
C ASP A 418 -14.47 -25.01 -12.56
N ILE A 419 -15.49 -25.44 -13.30
CA ILE A 419 -15.59 -26.78 -13.88
C ILE A 419 -16.11 -26.69 -15.31
N ASP A 420 -15.50 -27.45 -16.23
CA ASP A 420 -16.04 -27.66 -17.57
C ASP A 420 -16.72 -29.02 -17.64
N ALA A 421 -18.04 -29.01 -17.64
CA ALA A 421 -18.85 -30.22 -17.80
C ALA A 421 -19.25 -30.51 -19.25
N SER A 422 -18.75 -29.73 -20.22
CA SER A 422 -19.04 -29.97 -21.64
C SER A 422 -18.30 -31.16 -22.19
N GLN A 423 -19.04 -32.11 -22.69
CA GLN A 423 -18.62 -33.22 -23.58
C GLN A 423 -17.21 -33.79 -23.37
N ASN A 424 -17.02 -34.62 -22.36
CA ASN A 424 -15.85 -35.45 -22.16
C ASN A 424 -14.54 -34.80 -21.69
N SER A 425 -14.53 -33.55 -21.34
CA SER A 425 -13.31 -32.90 -20.85
C SER A 425 -13.30 -32.79 -19.35
N LEU A 426 -13.43 -33.48 -18.49
CA LEU A 426 -13.37 -33.44 -16.99
C LEU A 426 -12.36 -32.42 -16.46
N ASN A 427 -12.37 -31.22 -17.01
CA ASN A 427 -11.47 -30.14 -16.60
C ASN A 427 -12.10 -29.31 -15.49
N SER A 428 -11.32 -28.93 -14.50
CA SER A 428 -11.71 -28.03 -13.42
C SER A 428 -10.49 -27.39 -12.80
N ASP A 429 -10.69 -26.34 -12.03
CA ASP A 429 -9.72 -25.92 -11.04
C ASP A 429 -9.33 -27.09 -10.14
N LYS A 430 -8.11 -27.04 -9.60
CA LYS A 430 -7.56 -28.11 -8.76
C LYS A 430 -7.05 -27.58 -7.44
N LEU A 431 -7.40 -28.27 -6.36
CA LEU A 431 -6.85 -28.02 -5.03
C LEU A 431 -6.01 -29.23 -4.60
N TYR A 432 -4.76 -28.98 -4.27
CA TYR A 432 -3.87 -29.97 -3.66
C TYR A 432 -3.52 -29.57 -2.24
N VAL A 433 -3.84 -30.43 -1.27
CA VAL A 433 -3.41 -30.32 0.12
C VAL A 433 -2.34 -31.37 0.35
N THR A 434 -1.08 -30.92 0.31
CA THR A 434 0.07 -31.82 0.25
C THR A 434 0.48 -32.42 1.61
N ASP A 435 0.00 -31.82 2.72
CA ASP A 435 0.20 -32.39 4.05
C ASP A 435 -1.16 -32.61 4.74
N THR A 436 -1.76 -31.62 5.39
CA THR A 436 -2.91 -31.82 6.28
C THR A 436 -4.11 -30.94 5.97
N LEU A 437 -5.29 -31.52 5.88
CA LEU A 437 -6.58 -30.84 5.93
C LEU A 437 -7.18 -30.99 7.33
N THR A 438 -7.58 -29.87 7.96
CA THR A 438 -8.34 -29.86 9.21
C THR A 438 -9.56 -28.94 9.11
N GLY A 439 -10.66 -29.33 9.76
CA GLY A 439 -11.94 -28.62 9.70
C GLY A 439 -12.74 -28.95 8.45
N THR A 440 -13.76 -28.15 8.19
CA THR A 440 -14.69 -28.37 7.07
C THR A 440 -14.67 -27.18 6.13
N GLN A 441 -14.33 -27.44 4.87
CA GLN A 441 -14.37 -26.46 3.79
C GLN A 441 -15.48 -26.80 2.81
N TYR A 442 -16.08 -25.78 2.21
CA TYR A 442 -17.12 -25.96 1.20
C TYR A 442 -16.57 -25.69 -0.20
N ILE A 443 -16.92 -26.53 -1.16
CA ILE A 443 -16.61 -26.30 -2.57
C ILE A 443 -17.87 -25.80 -3.27
N ASP A 444 -17.76 -24.66 -3.92
CA ASP A 444 -18.79 -24.01 -4.72
C ASP A 444 -18.38 -24.04 -6.20
N LEU A 445 -19.18 -24.73 -7.05
CA LEU A 445 -18.81 -25.02 -8.42
C LEU A 445 -19.46 -24.06 -9.41
N TYR A 446 -18.67 -23.54 -10.31
CA TYR A 446 -19.07 -22.65 -11.41
C TYR A 446 -18.74 -23.28 -12.76
N GLU A 447 -19.70 -23.26 -13.67
CA GLU A 447 -19.51 -23.81 -15.00
C GLU A 447 -18.98 -22.74 -15.96
N VAL A 448 -17.84 -23.01 -16.58
CA VAL A 448 -17.14 -22.04 -17.45
C VAL A 448 -17.86 -21.76 -18.78
N ASN A 449 -18.70 -22.67 -19.26
CA ASN A 449 -19.46 -22.49 -20.50
C ASN A 449 -20.79 -21.77 -20.31
N GLY A 450 -21.03 -21.20 -19.14
CA GLY A 450 -21.99 -20.13 -18.83
C GLY A 450 -23.48 -20.46 -18.91
N TYR A 451 -23.89 -21.53 -19.55
CA TYR A 451 -25.31 -21.84 -19.76
C TYR A 451 -25.65 -23.34 -19.76
N THR A 452 -24.67 -24.22 -19.80
CA THR A 452 -24.93 -25.65 -19.69
C THR A 452 -24.73 -26.08 -18.26
N PRO A 453 -25.78 -26.37 -17.50
CA PRO A 453 -25.64 -26.77 -16.12
C PRO A 453 -24.77 -28.02 -16.04
N VAL A 454 -23.88 -28.08 -15.01
CA VAL A 454 -23.14 -29.30 -14.72
C VAL A 454 -24.15 -30.46 -14.69
N GLY A 455 -23.98 -31.41 -15.57
CA GLY A 455 -24.81 -32.61 -15.71
C GLY A 455 -24.08 -33.85 -15.22
N GLU A 456 -24.59 -34.99 -15.58
CA GLU A 456 -23.93 -36.25 -15.30
C GLU A 456 -22.53 -36.35 -15.92
N GLU A 457 -22.24 -35.55 -16.93
CA GLU A 457 -20.96 -35.48 -17.63
C GLU A 457 -19.81 -35.01 -16.72
N GLY A 458 -20.10 -34.18 -15.69
CA GLY A 458 -19.11 -33.72 -14.71
C GLY A 458 -18.83 -34.70 -13.59
N VAL A 459 -19.62 -35.76 -13.49
CA VAL A 459 -19.47 -36.80 -12.44
C VAL A 459 -18.14 -37.55 -12.60
N GLY A 460 -17.39 -37.64 -11.51
CA GLY A 460 -16.06 -38.24 -11.49
C GLY A 460 -14.91 -37.26 -11.64
N THR A 461 -15.19 -35.97 -11.86
CA THR A 461 -14.14 -34.94 -11.88
C THR A 461 -13.54 -34.80 -10.48
N VAL A 462 -12.22 -35.03 -10.37
CA VAL A 462 -11.47 -34.77 -9.12
C VAL A 462 -11.26 -33.28 -8.97
N LEU A 463 -11.66 -32.72 -7.83
CA LEU A 463 -11.60 -31.33 -7.48
C LEU A 463 -10.48 -31.04 -6.48
N ALA A 464 -10.33 -31.91 -5.47
CA ALA A 464 -9.30 -31.78 -4.46
C ALA A 464 -8.61 -33.10 -4.17
N THR A 465 -7.31 -33.09 -3.94
CA THR A 465 -6.49 -34.21 -3.50
C THR A 465 -5.82 -33.85 -2.18
N VAL A 466 -5.93 -34.73 -1.17
CA VAL A 466 -5.45 -34.48 0.19
C VAL A 466 -4.61 -35.67 0.66
N ASN A 467 -3.41 -35.39 1.22
CA ASN A 467 -2.56 -36.42 1.78
C ASN A 467 -3.06 -36.92 3.15
N ASN A 468 -3.14 -36.02 4.15
CA ASN A 468 -3.66 -36.36 5.48
C ASN A 468 -4.98 -35.63 5.75
N HIS A 469 -6.04 -36.39 6.00
CA HIS A 469 -7.37 -35.81 6.13
C HIS A 469 -7.93 -36.03 7.54
N ASN A 470 -7.80 -35.02 8.36
CA ASN A 470 -8.54 -34.87 9.62
C ASN A 470 -9.77 -33.95 9.46
N GLY A 471 -9.96 -33.41 8.26
CA GLY A 471 -11.06 -32.55 7.86
C GLY A 471 -11.86 -33.11 6.69
N SER A 472 -12.75 -32.33 6.13
CA SER A 472 -13.63 -32.73 5.03
C SER A 472 -13.93 -31.59 4.07
N PHE A 473 -14.29 -31.94 2.83
CA PHE A 473 -14.96 -31.02 1.91
C PHE A 473 -16.44 -31.40 1.78
N ALA A 474 -17.30 -30.38 1.68
CA ALA A 474 -18.70 -30.52 1.36
C ALA A 474 -19.06 -29.60 0.18
N ALA A 475 -20.07 -29.95 -0.59
CA ALA A 475 -20.57 -29.05 -1.62
C ALA A 475 -21.45 -27.96 -1.01
N VAL A 476 -21.31 -26.74 -1.51
CA VAL A 476 -22.33 -25.71 -1.33
C VAL A 476 -23.57 -26.12 -2.12
N ASP A 477 -24.75 -26.03 -1.55
CA ASP A 477 -26.02 -26.43 -2.18
C ASP A 477 -26.36 -25.60 -3.42
N GLY A 478 -25.58 -25.72 -4.48
CA GLY A 478 -25.82 -25.15 -5.80
C GLY A 478 -25.99 -23.62 -5.83
N GLU A 479 -25.49 -22.88 -4.83
CA GLU A 479 -25.70 -21.44 -4.73
C GLU A 479 -24.95 -20.65 -5.80
N GLY A 480 -23.84 -21.18 -6.34
CA GLY A 480 -23.10 -20.56 -7.45
C GLY A 480 -23.80 -20.70 -8.81
N THR A 481 -24.80 -21.53 -8.92
CA THR A 481 -25.57 -21.69 -10.14
C THR A 481 -26.99 -21.18 -9.93
N LEU A 482 -27.49 -20.34 -10.82
CA LEU A 482 -28.90 -19.92 -10.87
C LEU A 482 -29.85 -21.10 -11.21
N TYR A 483 -29.33 -22.34 -11.23
CA TYR A 483 -30.02 -23.54 -11.61
C TYR A 483 -30.41 -24.36 -10.38
N TRP A 484 -31.43 -25.10 -10.49
CA TRP A 484 -32.07 -25.93 -9.46
C TRP A 484 -31.30 -27.24 -9.34
N LYS A 485 -30.02 -27.17 -8.98
CA LYS A 485 -29.13 -28.33 -8.90
C LYS A 485 -28.41 -28.40 -7.58
N ARG A 486 -28.25 -29.59 -7.09
CA ARG A 486 -27.43 -29.90 -5.92
C ARG A 486 -26.24 -30.74 -6.36
N TYR A 487 -25.08 -30.36 -5.91
CA TYR A 487 -23.84 -31.10 -6.11
C TYR A 487 -23.58 -31.97 -4.88
N GLU A 488 -23.21 -33.23 -5.13
CA GLU A 488 -22.74 -34.13 -4.08
C GLU A 488 -21.27 -34.46 -4.35
N LEU A 489 -20.43 -34.27 -3.34
CA LEU A 489 -19.05 -34.70 -3.35
C LEU A 489 -18.93 -36.03 -2.64
N ASP A 490 -17.99 -36.84 -3.09
CA ASP A 490 -17.55 -38.05 -2.39
C ASP A 490 -16.03 -38.11 -2.48
N HIS A 491 -15.43 -39.06 -1.80
CA HIS A 491 -14.00 -39.24 -1.79
C HIS A 491 -13.63 -40.68 -1.94
N GLN A 492 -12.45 -40.95 -2.47
CA GLN A 492 -11.86 -42.26 -2.61
C GLN A 492 -10.40 -42.25 -2.24
N ASP A 493 -9.93 -43.34 -1.64
CA ASP A 493 -8.50 -43.48 -1.39
C ASP A 493 -7.81 -43.92 -2.69
N THR A 494 -6.81 -43.16 -3.09
CA THR A 494 -5.99 -43.41 -4.28
C THR A 494 -4.56 -43.66 -3.84
N ALA A 495 -3.96 -44.78 -4.24
CA ALA A 495 -2.56 -45.01 -3.98
C ALA A 495 -1.69 -44.33 -5.05
N ASP A 496 -0.70 -43.59 -4.61
CA ASP A 496 0.35 -43.09 -5.51
C ASP A 496 1.29 -44.21 -5.98
N THR A 497 2.18 -43.90 -6.92
CA THR A 497 3.18 -44.85 -7.43
C THR A 497 4.19 -45.31 -6.38
N SER A 498 4.26 -44.64 -5.24
CA SER A 498 5.13 -44.93 -4.09
C SER A 498 4.42 -45.69 -2.99
N GLY A 499 3.11 -45.94 -3.14
CA GLY A 499 2.29 -46.65 -2.16
C GLY A 499 1.77 -45.76 -1.01
N ASN A 500 1.90 -44.43 -1.10
CA ASN A 500 1.22 -43.53 -0.19
C ASN A 500 -0.23 -43.41 -0.63
N TYR A 501 -1.11 -43.26 0.34
CA TYR A 501 -2.54 -43.09 0.06
C TYR A 501 -2.86 -41.58 0.14
N THR A 502 -3.49 -41.10 -0.92
CA THR A 502 -4.12 -39.78 -0.97
C THR A 502 -5.63 -39.97 -0.99
N LYS A 503 -6.36 -38.97 -0.57
CA LYS A 503 -7.81 -38.92 -0.69
C LYS A 503 -8.19 -37.95 -1.78
N ASP A 504 -8.81 -38.48 -2.85
CA ASP A 504 -9.35 -37.69 -3.93
C ASP A 504 -10.81 -37.36 -3.66
N TRP A 505 -11.13 -36.10 -3.61
CA TRP A 505 -12.50 -35.59 -3.53
C TRP A 505 -12.99 -35.24 -4.93
N TYR A 506 -14.09 -35.84 -5.32
CA TYR A 506 -14.64 -35.74 -6.66
C TYR A 506 -16.13 -35.41 -6.66
N LEU A 507 -16.61 -34.88 -7.78
CA LEU A 507 -18.02 -34.67 -8.02
C LEU A 507 -18.70 -36.04 -8.21
N LYS A 508 -19.50 -36.48 -7.23
CA LYS A 508 -20.18 -37.76 -7.22
C LYS A 508 -21.46 -37.75 -8.02
N GLN A 509 -22.25 -36.70 -7.81
CA GLN A 509 -23.59 -36.62 -8.37
C GLN A 509 -24.04 -35.17 -8.53
N VAL A 510 -24.81 -34.92 -9.59
CA VAL A 510 -25.56 -33.72 -9.78
C VAL A 510 -27.05 -34.03 -9.78
N THR A 511 -27.80 -33.51 -8.83
CA THR A 511 -29.23 -33.77 -8.68
C THR A 511 -30.02 -32.53 -9.02
N ASN A 512 -31.03 -32.67 -9.88
CA ASN A 512 -32.05 -31.65 -10.03
C ASN A 512 -32.92 -31.61 -8.79
N ILE A 513 -33.10 -30.41 -8.23
CA ILE A 513 -33.97 -30.22 -7.07
C ILE A 513 -35.29 -29.58 -7.51
N ASP A 514 -36.38 -30.01 -6.91
CA ASP A 514 -37.72 -29.49 -7.22
C ASP A 514 -37.97 -28.10 -6.58
N GLN A 515 -37.03 -27.65 -5.78
CA GLN A 515 -37.08 -26.36 -5.11
C GLN A 515 -35.95 -25.47 -5.64
N PRO A 516 -36.17 -24.16 -5.78
CA PRO A 516 -35.09 -23.25 -6.17
C PRO A 516 -33.98 -23.24 -5.12
N THR A 517 -32.75 -22.94 -5.56
CA THR A 517 -31.63 -22.69 -4.64
C THR A 517 -31.89 -21.43 -3.80
N THR A 518 -31.20 -21.30 -2.67
CA THR A 518 -31.35 -20.13 -1.77
C THR A 518 -31.17 -18.80 -2.52
N SER A 519 -30.19 -18.73 -3.44
CA SER A 519 -29.99 -17.53 -4.27
C SER A 519 -31.16 -17.26 -5.21
N THR A 520 -31.69 -18.31 -5.86
CA THR A 520 -32.87 -18.19 -6.73
C THR A 520 -34.10 -17.81 -5.93
N ASP A 521 -34.32 -18.41 -4.76
CA ASP A 521 -35.41 -18.06 -3.85
C ASP A 521 -35.32 -16.61 -3.39
N THR A 522 -34.11 -16.13 -3.08
CA THR A 522 -33.88 -14.73 -2.68
C THR A 522 -34.24 -13.77 -3.81
N ILE A 523 -33.85 -14.08 -5.06
CA ILE A 523 -34.20 -13.26 -6.23
C ILE A 523 -35.72 -13.28 -6.47
N LEU A 524 -36.36 -14.44 -6.38
CA LEU A 524 -37.81 -14.57 -6.53
C LEU A 524 -38.57 -13.82 -5.41
N ALA A 525 -38.07 -13.96 -4.17
CA ALA A 525 -38.65 -13.25 -3.03
C ALA A 525 -38.49 -11.74 -3.16
N ALA A 526 -37.35 -11.24 -3.60
CA ALA A 526 -37.13 -9.82 -3.86
C ALA A 526 -38.08 -9.28 -4.95
N ASN A 527 -38.23 -10.03 -6.04
CA ASN A 527 -39.18 -9.66 -7.09
C ASN A 527 -40.65 -9.69 -6.60
N ALA A 528 -41.03 -10.69 -5.82
CA ALA A 528 -42.33 -10.76 -5.22
C ALA A 528 -42.59 -9.59 -4.25
N LEU A 529 -41.60 -9.24 -3.42
CA LEU A 529 -41.65 -8.11 -2.52
C LEU A 529 -41.84 -6.78 -3.27
N ASN A 530 -41.06 -6.56 -4.35
CA ASN A 530 -41.20 -5.38 -5.20
C ASN A 530 -42.59 -5.31 -5.83
N TYR A 531 -43.14 -6.43 -6.31
CA TYR A 531 -44.49 -6.48 -6.86
C TYR A 531 -45.54 -6.17 -5.79
N HIS A 532 -45.42 -6.75 -4.59
CA HIS A 532 -46.34 -6.50 -3.48
C HIS A 532 -46.28 -5.05 -3.00
N THR A 533 -45.07 -4.47 -2.93
CA THR A 533 -44.91 -3.05 -2.58
C THR A 533 -45.57 -2.15 -3.61
N TRP A 534 -45.31 -2.38 -4.90
CA TRP A 534 -45.94 -1.63 -5.98
C TRP A 534 -47.47 -1.76 -5.97
N ARG A 535 -47.99 -2.98 -5.76
CA ARG A 535 -49.44 -3.23 -5.66
C ARG A 535 -50.04 -2.50 -4.46
N THR A 536 -49.42 -2.56 -3.30
CA THR A 536 -49.89 -1.87 -2.10
C THR A 536 -49.91 -0.36 -2.28
N GLU A 537 -48.93 0.20 -2.93
CA GLU A 537 -48.87 1.63 -3.25
C GLU A 537 -49.98 2.02 -4.26
N ASN A 538 -50.21 1.23 -5.27
CA ASN A 538 -51.28 1.46 -6.24
C ASN A 538 -52.68 1.32 -5.58
N ASP A 539 -52.88 0.33 -4.73
CA ASP A 539 -54.14 0.15 -4.03
C ASP A 539 -54.44 1.35 -3.10
N LYS A 540 -53.40 1.88 -2.40
CA LYS A 540 -53.53 3.12 -1.61
C LYS A 540 -53.83 4.33 -2.48
N LEU A 541 -53.22 4.45 -3.65
CA LEU A 541 -53.51 5.53 -4.58
C LEU A 541 -54.95 5.45 -5.11
N LEU A 542 -55.39 4.26 -5.50
CA LEU A 542 -56.77 4.03 -5.97
C LEU A 542 -57.79 4.28 -4.89
N GLN A 543 -57.54 3.90 -3.62
CA GLN A 543 -58.38 4.20 -2.48
C GLN A 543 -58.51 5.72 -2.26
N ARG A 544 -57.37 6.45 -2.26
CA ARG A 544 -57.35 7.91 -2.14
C ARG A 544 -58.10 8.59 -3.30
N MET A 545 -57.95 8.10 -4.53
CA MET A 545 -58.68 8.61 -5.67
C MET A 545 -60.17 8.31 -5.56
N GLY A 546 -60.56 7.16 -4.99
CA GLY A 546 -61.97 6.80 -4.68
C GLY A 546 -62.55 7.71 -3.63
N GLU A 547 -61.83 7.98 -2.55
CA GLU A 547 -62.24 8.90 -1.49
C GLU A 547 -62.40 10.34 -2.00
N LEU A 548 -61.48 10.81 -2.87
CA LEU A 548 -61.58 12.13 -3.49
C LEU A 548 -62.78 12.26 -4.44
N ARG A 549 -63.18 11.17 -5.10
CA ARG A 549 -64.41 11.15 -5.94
C ARG A 549 -65.69 11.10 -5.12
N HIS A 550 -65.64 10.49 -3.93
CA HIS A 550 -66.83 10.35 -3.08
C HIS A 550 -67.10 11.59 -2.23
N ASN A 551 -66.04 12.34 -1.87
CA ASN A 551 -66.13 13.57 -1.08
C ASN A 551 -66.18 14.82 -1.97
N GLY A 552 -67.00 14.82 -3.02
CA GLY A 552 -67.16 15.94 -3.96
C GLY A 552 -67.76 17.22 -3.34
N GLU A 553 -67.50 17.53 -2.09
CA GLU A 553 -67.71 18.82 -1.46
C GLU A 553 -66.54 19.15 -0.55
N GLU A 554 -65.88 20.25 -0.83
CA GLU A 554 -64.86 21.02 -0.16
C GLU A 554 -64.45 20.55 1.25
N ALA A 555 -63.33 19.80 1.33
CA ALA A 555 -62.53 19.71 2.55
C ALA A 555 -61.08 20.14 2.28
N PRO A 556 -60.52 21.02 3.11
CA PRO A 556 -59.13 21.50 2.89
C PRO A 556 -58.15 20.37 3.11
N LEU A 557 -57.22 20.22 2.15
CA LEU A 557 -56.06 19.31 2.21
C LEU A 557 -55.25 19.55 3.49
N LYS A 558 -55.37 18.65 4.47
CA LYS A 558 -54.37 18.52 5.53
C LYS A 558 -53.20 17.68 4.98
N LEU A 559 -52.12 18.33 4.65
CA LEU A 559 -50.81 17.68 4.42
C LEU A 559 -50.25 17.22 5.76
N GLU A 560 -50.48 15.96 6.12
CA GLU A 560 -49.69 15.31 7.17
C GLU A 560 -48.37 14.83 6.55
N SER A 561 -47.27 15.49 6.92
CA SER A 561 -45.94 15.07 6.59
C SER A 561 -45.56 13.81 7.38
N HIS A 562 -45.52 12.68 6.71
CA HIS A 562 -44.87 11.49 7.27
C HIS A 562 -43.39 11.49 6.86
N PRO A 563 -42.46 11.28 7.79
CA PRO A 563 -41.06 11.19 7.45
C PRO A 563 -40.81 9.92 6.63
N ALA A 564 -40.23 10.10 5.46
CA ALA A 564 -39.72 9.00 4.68
C ALA A 564 -38.48 8.39 5.41
N VAL A 565 -38.63 7.15 5.83
CA VAL A 565 -37.49 6.36 6.29
C VAL A 565 -36.71 5.93 5.03
N ILE A 566 -35.62 6.61 4.76
CA ILE A 566 -34.62 6.15 3.75
C ILE A 566 -33.77 5.10 4.46
N LEU A 567 -34.00 3.84 4.15
CA LEU A 567 -33.04 2.78 4.41
C LEU A 567 -32.00 2.82 3.29
N MET A 568 -30.83 3.39 3.60
CA MET A 568 -29.63 3.15 2.81
C MET A 568 -28.98 1.87 3.31
N SER A 569 -28.79 0.96 2.39
CA SER A 569 -27.95 -0.24 2.51
C SER A 569 -26.49 0.12 2.35
#